data_ea4d758e4315f491ca0d52c4f4d4adf8
#
_entry.id   ea4d758e4315f491ca0d52c4f4d4adf8
#
_cell.length_a   1.000
_cell.length_b   1.000
_cell.length_c   1.000
_cell.angle_alpha   90.00
_cell.angle_beta   90.00
_cell.angle_gamma   90.00
#
_symmetry.space_group_name_H-M   'P 1'
#
loop_
_entity.id
_entity.type
_entity.pdbx_description
1 polymer ?
#
loop_
_entity_poly.entity_id
_entity_poly.type
_entity_poly.pdbx_seq_one_letter_code
_entity_poly.pdbx_strand_id
1 'polypeptide(L)'
;MTKVQYFTACTLDGYIADDRNSLDWLYEVPHGEEDSFWDDWFPTVGGLVMGATTYEWMLEHGGPDSWRKYYGERPGWIFTHRELPPILDVDIAFVQGDVLPVYEQAANRLGGANLWLVGGGDLVGQFHDAGLLDEIIVGMTPVTLGAGAPLLPRRITSKQLAFREAELIGQRIRIVLGVKR
;
A
#
# COMPACT_ATOMS: atom_id res chain seq x y z
N MET A 1 -13.70 -6.10 13.19
CA MET A 1 -12.93 -6.98 12.27
C MET A 1 -11.93 -6.08 11.56
N THR A 2 -10.66 -6.44 11.56
CA THR A 2 -9.59 -5.69 10.88
C THR A 2 -9.83 -5.69 9.38
N LYS A 3 -9.99 -4.51 8.77
CA LYS A 3 -10.06 -4.38 7.31
C LYS A 3 -8.65 -4.36 6.73
N VAL A 4 -8.49 -5.01 5.58
CA VAL A 4 -7.26 -4.97 4.78
C VAL A 4 -7.49 -3.99 3.63
N GLN A 5 -6.73 -2.91 3.64
CA GLN A 5 -6.84 -1.80 2.69
C GLN A 5 -5.54 -1.64 1.93
N TYR A 6 -5.61 -1.65 0.61
CA TYR A 6 -4.51 -1.26 -0.25
C TYR A 6 -4.60 0.23 -0.55
N PHE A 7 -3.64 1.02 -0.08
CA PHE A 7 -3.58 2.45 -0.39
C PHE A 7 -2.25 2.79 -1.03
N THR A 8 -2.31 3.36 -2.24
CA THR A 8 -1.14 3.73 -3.03
C THR A 8 -1.46 4.80 -4.06
N ALA A 9 -0.42 5.36 -4.68
CA ALA A 9 -0.55 6.15 -5.90
C ALA A 9 -0.27 5.28 -7.14
N CYS A 10 -0.86 5.61 -8.27
CA CYS A 10 -0.53 4.98 -9.55
C CYS A 10 -0.57 5.97 -10.71
N THR A 11 0.05 5.58 -11.82
CA THR A 11 -0.06 6.25 -13.10
C THR A 11 -1.38 5.94 -13.80
N LEU A 12 -1.74 6.72 -14.84
CA LEU A 12 -2.94 6.50 -15.65
C LEU A 12 -2.96 5.12 -16.32
N ASP A 13 -1.79 4.59 -16.67
CA ASP A 13 -1.62 3.26 -17.29
C ASP A 13 -1.37 2.13 -16.27
N GLY A 14 -1.57 2.41 -14.96
CA GLY A 14 -1.67 1.40 -13.92
C GLY A 14 -0.35 0.88 -13.34
N TYR A 15 0.68 1.71 -13.28
CA TYR A 15 1.95 1.39 -12.62
C TYR A 15 2.11 2.15 -11.31
N ILE A 16 2.77 1.54 -10.32
CA ILE A 16 3.10 2.13 -9.03
C ILE A 16 4.55 2.59 -8.92
N ALA A 17 5.41 2.13 -9.81
CA ALA A 17 6.80 2.53 -9.95
C ALA A 17 7.24 2.29 -11.40
N ASP A 18 8.32 2.94 -11.85
CA ASP A 18 8.92 2.68 -13.15
C ASP A 18 9.70 1.35 -13.18
N ASP A 19 10.37 1.04 -14.28
CA ASP A 19 11.17 -0.17 -14.48
C ASP A 19 12.45 -0.22 -13.62
N ARG A 20 12.82 0.90 -12.98
CA ARG A 20 13.91 1.02 -12.00
C ARG A 20 13.44 1.15 -10.57
N ASN A 21 12.14 0.93 -10.32
CA ASN A 21 11.47 1.14 -9.04
C ASN A 21 11.51 2.60 -8.53
N SER A 22 11.70 3.60 -9.42
CA SER A 22 11.61 5.02 -9.07
C SER A 22 10.15 5.47 -8.94
N LEU A 23 9.95 6.44 -8.05
CA LEU A 23 8.70 7.19 -7.86
C LEU A 23 8.83 8.66 -8.31
N ASP A 24 9.85 9.03 -9.07
CA ASP A 24 10.10 10.41 -9.50
C ASP A 24 8.89 11.02 -10.20
N TRP A 25 8.17 10.22 -11.02
CA TRP A 25 6.94 10.60 -11.68
C TRP A 25 5.84 11.12 -10.73
N LEU A 26 5.83 10.64 -9.47
CA LEU A 26 4.84 11.05 -8.48
C LEU A 26 5.14 12.46 -7.95
N TYR A 27 6.41 12.81 -7.84
CA TYR A 27 6.87 14.12 -7.35
C TYR A 27 6.80 15.22 -8.42
N GLU A 28 6.70 14.86 -9.69
CA GLU A 28 6.50 15.81 -10.79
C GLU A 28 5.07 16.36 -10.84
N VAL A 29 4.12 15.65 -10.25
CA VAL A 29 2.70 16.09 -10.21
C VAL A 29 2.55 17.15 -9.14
N PRO A 30 2.05 18.37 -9.47
CA PRO A 30 1.86 19.43 -8.49
C PRO A 30 1.04 18.92 -7.30
N HIS A 31 1.51 19.22 -6.11
CA HIS A 31 0.71 19.01 -4.90
C HIS A 31 -0.52 19.92 -5.01
N GLY A 32 -1.70 19.31 -5.06
CA GLY A 32 -2.98 20.01 -5.09
C GLY A 32 -3.37 20.52 -3.70
N GLU A 33 -4.62 20.94 -3.60
CA GLU A 33 -5.25 21.29 -2.33
C GLU A 33 -5.12 20.16 -1.31
N GLU A 34 -5.15 20.50 -0.03
CA GLU A 34 -5.05 19.51 1.07
C GLU A 34 -6.15 18.47 0.94
N ASP A 35 -5.75 17.22 0.85
CA ASP A 35 -6.66 16.08 0.87
C ASP A 35 -6.89 15.64 2.32
N SER A 36 -8.01 16.07 2.89
CA SER A 36 -8.40 15.69 4.25
C SER A 36 -8.60 14.18 4.43
N PHE A 37 -8.74 13.43 3.33
CA PHE A 37 -8.90 11.98 3.38
C PHE A 37 -7.75 11.30 4.13
N TRP A 38 -6.51 11.73 3.92
CA TRP A 38 -5.36 11.17 4.64
C TRP A 38 -5.48 11.36 6.15
N ASP A 39 -5.89 12.55 6.59
CA ASP A 39 -6.02 12.89 8.01
C ASP A 39 -7.13 12.09 8.70
N ASP A 40 -8.20 11.75 7.97
CA ASP A 40 -9.29 10.93 8.49
C ASP A 40 -8.97 9.44 8.41
N TRP A 41 -8.30 8.98 7.35
CA TRP A 41 -8.02 7.58 7.09
C TRP A 41 -6.82 7.05 7.88
N PHE A 42 -5.68 7.78 7.90
CA PHE A 42 -4.45 7.30 8.49
C PHE A 42 -4.55 6.98 10.01
N PRO A 43 -5.32 7.72 10.83
CA PRO A 43 -5.57 7.34 12.22
C PRO A 43 -6.28 5.99 12.39
N THR A 44 -7.02 5.50 11.38
CA THR A 44 -7.70 4.19 11.43
C THR A 44 -6.74 3.02 11.20
N VAL A 45 -5.55 3.28 10.67
CA VAL A 45 -4.53 2.27 10.38
C VAL A 45 -3.81 1.87 11.67
N GLY A 46 -3.84 0.59 11.99
CA GLY A 46 -3.14 0.04 13.16
C GLY A 46 -1.81 -0.62 12.83
N GLY A 47 -1.59 -1.04 11.59
CA GLY A 47 -0.36 -1.72 11.17
C GLY A 47 -0.20 -1.75 9.65
N LEU A 48 0.98 -2.14 9.20
CA LEU A 48 1.41 -2.06 7.80
C LEU A 48 1.94 -3.40 7.30
N VAL A 49 1.69 -3.68 6.03
CA VAL A 49 2.31 -4.78 5.29
C VAL A 49 2.93 -4.24 4.02
N MET A 50 4.16 -4.64 3.73
CA MET A 50 4.82 -4.30 2.48
C MET A 50 5.80 -5.38 2.02
N GLY A 51 6.14 -5.36 0.75
CA GLY A 51 7.18 -6.20 0.18
C GLY A 51 8.58 -5.61 0.39
N ALA A 52 9.60 -6.43 0.18
CA ALA A 52 11.01 -6.05 0.32
C ALA A 52 11.39 -4.80 -0.48
N THR A 53 10.97 -4.70 -1.74
CA THR A 53 11.30 -3.57 -2.61
C THR A 53 10.76 -2.23 -2.07
N THR A 54 9.53 -2.24 -1.55
CA THR A 54 8.94 -1.03 -0.92
C THR A 54 9.70 -0.64 0.35
N TYR A 55 10.08 -1.63 1.14
CA TYR A 55 10.88 -1.39 2.34
C TYR A 55 12.27 -0.83 2.03
N GLU A 56 12.97 -1.41 1.05
CA GLU A 56 14.29 -0.93 0.61
C GLU A 56 14.20 0.50 0.06
N TRP A 57 13.19 0.77 -0.78
CA TRP A 57 12.96 2.11 -1.31
C TRP A 57 12.76 3.14 -0.18
N MET A 58 11.97 2.79 0.83
CA MET A 58 11.73 3.65 1.99
C MET A 58 13.04 3.94 2.77
N LEU A 59 13.90 2.94 2.96
CA LEU A 59 15.19 3.10 3.62
C LEU A 59 16.13 4.00 2.82
N GLU A 60 16.19 3.81 1.51
CA GLU A 60 17.07 4.57 0.60
C GLU A 60 16.68 6.06 0.57
N HIS A 61 15.38 6.37 0.53
CA HIS A 61 14.91 7.75 0.37
C HIS A 61 14.59 8.46 1.69
N GLY A 62 14.31 7.72 2.75
CA GLY A 62 13.94 8.28 4.07
C GLY A 62 14.98 8.11 5.17
N GLY A 63 15.98 7.23 4.95
CA GLY A 63 17.00 6.93 5.93
C GLY A 63 16.50 6.11 7.14
N PRO A 64 17.32 5.99 8.20
CA PRO A 64 17.02 5.13 9.35
C PRO A 64 15.80 5.56 10.17
N ASP A 65 15.41 6.83 10.11
CA ASP A 65 14.23 7.34 10.82
C ASP A 65 12.95 7.31 9.97
N SER A 66 13.02 6.77 8.74
CA SER A 66 11.92 6.79 7.77
C SER A 66 10.67 6.13 8.29
N TRP A 67 10.78 5.01 9.02
CA TRP A 67 9.61 4.34 9.57
C TRP A 67 8.80 5.25 10.48
N ARG A 68 9.43 5.82 11.51
CA ARG A 68 8.76 6.74 12.44
C ARG A 68 8.20 7.97 11.75
N LYS A 69 8.95 8.51 10.80
CA LYS A 69 8.53 9.70 10.03
C LYS A 69 7.26 9.46 9.22
N TYR A 70 7.15 8.29 8.56
CA TYR A 70 6.03 8.00 7.65
C TYR A 70 4.89 7.24 8.31
N TYR A 71 5.19 6.39 9.30
CA TYR A 71 4.23 5.43 9.86
C TYR A 71 4.06 5.51 11.38
N GLY A 72 4.88 6.33 12.06
CA GLY A 72 4.85 6.44 13.53
C GLY A 72 5.30 5.16 14.22
N GLU A 73 4.62 4.79 15.30
CA GLU A 73 4.92 3.59 16.10
C GLU A 73 4.12 2.35 15.65
N ARG A 74 3.54 2.37 14.45
CA ARG A 74 2.74 1.24 13.94
C ARG A 74 3.62 0.03 13.66
N PRO A 75 3.18 -1.18 14.06
CA PRO A 75 3.88 -2.42 13.70
C PRO A 75 3.83 -2.66 12.20
N GLY A 76 4.87 -3.33 11.68
CA GLY A 76 4.98 -3.67 10.28
C GLY A 76 5.36 -5.12 10.03
N TRP A 77 4.85 -5.69 8.95
CA TRP A 77 5.21 -7.01 8.44
C TRP A 77 5.80 -6.86 7.04
N ILE A 78 7.08 -7.20 6.90
CA ILE A 78 7.83 -7.04 5.65
C ILE A 78 8.00 -8.41 5.01
N PHE A 79 7.30 -8.66 3.90
CA PHE A 79 7.43 -9.90 3.14
C PHE A 79 8.74 -9.91 2.34
N THR A 80 9.61 -10.87 2.67
CA THR A 80 10.94 -10.99 2.06
C THR A 80 11.49 -12.40 2.14
N HIS A 81 12.25 -12.82 1.11
CA HIS A 81 13.10 -14.01 1.12
C HIS A 81 14.58 -13.63 1.29
N ARG A 82 14.88 -12.34 1.44
CA ARG A 82 16.23 -11.81 1.58
C ARG A 82 16.45 -11.30 3.00
N GLU A 83 17.71 -11.29 3.42
CA GLU A 83 18.11 -10.53 4.60
C GLU A 83 18.07 -9.03 4.25
N LEU A 84 17.35 -8.26 5.05
CA LEU A 84 17.23 -6.82 4.90
C LEU A 84 17.75 -6.13 6.16
N PRO A 85 18.33 -4.93 6.04
CA PRO A 85 18.80 -4.17 7.19
C PRO A 85 17.60 -3.83 8.09
N PRO A 86 17.65 -4.14 9.40
CA PRO A 86 16.60 -3.76 10.32
C PRO A 86 16.66 -2.27 10.65
N ILE A 87 15.50 -1.66 10.91
CA ILE A 87 15.44 -0.36 11.58
C ILE A 87 15.38 -0.63 13.09
N LEU A 88 16.25 0.03 13.85
CA LEU A 88 16.29 -0.14 15.30
C LEU A 88 15.12 0.57 16.00
N ASP A 89 14.70 0.00 17.12
CA ASP A 89 13.66 0.57 17.99
C ASP A 89 12.30 0.79 17.31
N VAL A 90 11.99 0.03 16.27
CA VAL A 90 10.68 -0.05 15.63
C VAL A 90 10.19 -1.48 15.59
N ASP A 91 8.88 -1.64 15.58
CA ASP A 91 8.22 -2.93 15.67
C ASP A 91 7.97 -3.51 14.28
N ILE A 92 9.02 -4.07 13.68
CA ILE A 92 8.99 -4.67 12.34
C ILE A 92 9.32 -6.16 12.44
N ALA A 93 8.49 -6.97 11.80
CA ALA A 93 8.73 -8.40 11.59
C ALA A 93 9.03 -8.67 10.12
N PHE A 94 10.16 -9.31 9.83
CA PHE A 94 10.44 -9.87 8.51
C PHE A 94 9.78 -11.25 8.42
N VAL A 95 8.94 -11.43 7.40
CA VAL A 95 8.09 -12.61 7.22
C VAL A 95 8.22 -13.16 5.81
N GLN A 96 7.87 -14.43 5.61
CA GLN A 96 7.86 -15.08 4.31
C GLN A 96 6.74 -16.13 4.22
N GLY A 97 6.42 -16.54 3.01
CA GLY A 97 5.43 -17.58 2.75
C GLY A 97 4.02 -17.02 2.60
N ASP A 98 3.02 -17.76 3.09
CA ASP A 98 1.61 -17.44 2.91
C ASP A 98 1.19 -16.18 3.67
N VAL A 99 0.31 -15.40 3.07
CA VAL A 99 -0.23 -14.17 3.65
C VAL A 99 -1.24 -14.42 4.77
N LEU A 100 -1.94 -15.57 4.76
CA LEU A 100 -3.00 -15.86 5.72
C LEU A 100 -2.50 -15.91 7.17
N PRO A 101 -1.44 -16.67 7.53
CA PRO A 101 -0.93 -16.68 8.89
C PRO A 101 -0.46 -15.31 9.38
N VAL A 102 0.13 -14.49 8.47
CA VAL A 102 0.59 -13.15 8.80
C VAL A 102 -0.60 -12.23 9.05
N TYR A 103 -1.66 -12.33 8.23
CA TYR A 103 -2.91 -11.59 8.46
C TYR A 103 -3.55 -11.96 9.81
N GLU A 104 -3.63 -13.24 10.16
CA GLU A 104 -4.20 -13.70 11.43
C GLU A 104 -3.43 -13.13 12.63
N GLN A 105 -2.09 -13.17 12.56
CA GLN A 105 -1.23 -12.56 13.58
C GLN A 105 -1.48 -11.04 13.70
N ALA A 106 -1.51 -10.35 12.56
CA ALA A 106 -1.75 -8.91 12.51
C ALA A 106 -3.15 -8.57 13.06
N ALA A 107 -4.20 -9.24 12.59
CA ALA A 107 -5.57 -8.97 13.01
C ALA A 107 -5.78 -9.16 14.52
N ASN A 108 -5.19 -10.20 15.10
CA ASN A 108 -5.21 -10.44 16.55
C ASN A 108 -4.52 -9.30 17.32
N ARG A 109 -3.41 -8.79 16.79
CA ARG A 109 -2.64 -7.73 17.42
C ARG A 109 -3.32 -6.36 17.33
N LEU A 110 -3.96 -6.07 16.18
CA LEU A 110 -4.51 -4.75 15.87
C LEU A 110 -5.86 -4.46 16.54
N GLY A 111 -6.52 -5.46 17.13
CA GLY A 111 -7.75 -5.25 17.91
C GLY A 111 -8.89 -4.61 17.11
N GLY A 112 -8.92 -4.78 15.78
CA GLY A 112 -9.94 -4.22 14.89
C GLY A 112 -9.52 -2.97 14.11
N ALA A 113 -8.36 -2.37 14.39
CA ALA A 113 -7.80 -1.32 13.54
C ALA A 113 -7.43 -1.88 12.16
N ASN A 114 -7.36 -1.02 11.14
CA ASN A 114 -7.14 -1.44 9.76
C ASN A 114 -5.68 -1.84 9.51
N LEU A 115 -5.49 -2.79 8.58
CA LEU A 115 -4.20 -3.21 8.08
C LEU A 115 -3.96 -2.58 6.70
N TRP A 116 -2.94 -1.75 6.60
CA TRP A 116 -2.56 -1.09 5.35
C TRP A 116 -1.56 -1.92 4.55
N LEU A 117 -1.94 -2.35 3.36
CA LEU A 117 -1.02 -2.86 2.36
C LEU A 117 -0.40 -1.66 1.63
N VAL A 118 0.88 -1.39 1.89
CA VAL A 118 1.60 -0.26 1.29
C VAL A 118 1.99 -0.58 -0.16
N GLY A 119 2.32 -1.85 -0.43
CA GLY A 119 2.73 -2.35 -1.74
C GLY A 119 3.71 -3.52 -1.61
N GLY A 120 4.22 -4.19 -2.66
CA GLY A 120 3.88 -4.00 -4.09
C GLY A 120 2.65 -4.77 -4.53
N GLY A 121 2.29 -4.51 -5.77
CA GLY A 121 1.04 -5.00 -6.33
C GLY A 121 0.88 -6.53 -6.33
N ASP A 122 1.96 -7.31 -6.47
CA ASP A 122 1.87 -8.77 -6.40
C ASP A 122 1.53 -9.25 -4.98
N LEU A 123 2.12 -8.65 -3.93
CA LEU A 123 1.77 -8.96 -2.55
C LEU A 123 0.30 -8.66 -2.27
N VAL A 124 -0.21 -7.52 -2.75
CA VAL A 124 -1.64 -7.18 -2.67
C VAL A 124 -2.49 -8.22 -3.40
N GLY A 125 -2.02 -8.70 -4.56
CA GLY A 125 -2.63 -9.81 -5.30
C GLY A 125 -2.76 -11.08 -4.47
N GLN A 126 -1.75 -11.43 -3.67
CA GLN A 126 -1.79 -12.61 -2.78
C GLN A 126 -2.85 -12.43 -1.67
N PHE A 127 -2.99 -11.23 -1.10
CA PHE A 127 -4.08 -10.93 -0.16
C PHE A 127 -5.45 -11.02 -0.82
N HIS A 128 -5.58 -10.56 -2.07
CA HIS A 128 -6.82 -10.74 -2.83
C HIS A 128 -7.13 -12.22 -3.07
N ASP A 129 -6.16 -13.00 -3.53
CA ASP A 129 -6.30 -14.42 -3.84
C ASP A 129 -6.71 -15.24 -2.59
N ALA A 130 -6.24 -14.82 -1.41
CA ALA A 130 -6.63 -15.38 -0.11
C ALA A 130 -8.01 -14.88 0.41
N GLY A 131 -8.71 -14.02 -0.33
CA GLY A 131 -10.00 -13.46 0.08
C GLY A 131 -9.92 -12.47 1.25
N LEU A 132 -8.75 -11.88 1.48
CA LEU A 132 -8.47 -11.00 2.62
C LEU A 132 -8.62 -9.50 2.28
N LEU A 133 -8.43 -9.11 1.01
CA LEU A 133 -8.48 -7.72 0.59
C LEU A 133 -9.91 -7.18 0.64
N ASP A 134 -10.14 -6.10 1.37
CA ASP A 134 -11.46 -5.48 1.55
C ASP A 134 -11.65 -4.24 0.68
N GLU A 135 -10.58 -3.45 0.50
CA GLU A 135 -10.67 -2.13 -0.13
C GLU A 135 -9.38 -1.75 -0.85
N ILE A 136 -9.53 -1.07 -1.98
CA ILE A 136 -8.42 -0.50 -2.76
C ILE A 136 -8.64 1.01 -2.84
N ILE A 137 -7.66 1.78 -2.40
CA ILE A 137 -7.65 3.24 -2.39
C ILE A 137 -6.49 3.68 -3.26
N VAL A 138 -6.77 4.35 -4.36
CA VAL A 138 -5.76 4.71 -5.37
C VAL A 138 -5.81 6.20 -5.66
N GLY A 139 -4.67 6.86 -5.51
CA GLY A 139 -4.42 8.20 -6.06
C GLY A 139 -3.87 8.09 -7.49
N MET A 140 -4.73 8.18 -8.50
CA MET A 140 -4.31 8.12 -9.90
C MET A 140 -3.79 9.49 -10.37
N THR A 141 -2.63 9.50 -11.02
CA THR A 141 -2.01 10.72 -11.59
C THR A 141 -2.08 10.72 -13.11
N PRO A 142 -2.05 11.89 -13.77
CA PRO A 142 -2.08 12.03 -15.23
C PRO A 142 -0.68 11.79 -15.85
N VAL A 143 -0.07 10.65 -15.52
CA VAL A 143 1.24 10.21 -16.01
C VAL A 143 1.10 8.82 -16.60
N THR A 144 1.87 8.50 -17.65
CA THR A 144 2.02 7.15 -18.18
C THR A 144 3.49 6.77 -18.22
N LEU A 145 3.80 5.53 -17.85
CA LEU A 145 5.17 5.01 -17.84
C LEU A 145 5.43 4.00 -18.96
N GLY A 146 4.39 3.34 -19.47
CA GLY A 146 4.49 2.31 -20.50
C GLY A 146 5.05 0.98 -20.01
N ALA A 147 5.81 0.98 -18.91
CA ALA A 147 6.35 -0.21 -18.24
C ALA A 147 6.65 0.11 -16.78
N GLY A 148 6.78 -0.91 -15.94
CA GLY A 148 7.11 -0.75 -14.52
C GLY A 148 6.45 -1.76 -13.62
N ALA A 149 6.40 -1.47 -12.32
CA ALA A 149 5.72 -2.29 -11.34
C ALA A 149 4.20 -2.09 -11.43
N PRO A 150 3.41 -3.13 -11.74
CA PRO A 150 1.97 -2.97 -11.91
C PRO A 150 1.25 -2.73 -10.58
N LEU A 151 0.17 -1.94 -10.63
CA LEU A 151 -0.69 -1.62 -9.48
C LEU A 151 -1.24 -2.90 -8.82
N LEU A 152 -1.82 -3.78 -9.61
CA LEU A 152 -2.42 -5.03 -9.11
C LEU A 152 -2.47 -6.07 -10.24
N PRO A 153 -1.43 -6.93 -10.39
CA PRO A 153 -1.32 -7.87 -11.49
C PRO A 153 -2.22 -9.11 -11.27
N ARG A 154 -3.52 -8.87 -11.17
CA ARG A 154 -4.57 -9.90 -11.04
C ARG A 154 -5.72 -9.60 -11.97
N ARG A 155 -6.33 -10.66 -12.50
CA ARG A 155 -7.58 -10.52 -13.25
C ARG A 155 -8.75 -10.47 -12.27
N ILE A 156 -9.22 -9.26 -11.96
CA ILE A 156 -10.38 -9.02 -11.11
C ILE A 156 -11.46 -8.37 -11.96
N THR A 157 -12.66 -8.88 -11.92
CA THR A 157 -13.78 -8.38 -12.74
C THR A 157 -14.69 -7.44 -11.97
N SER A 158 -15.57 -6.72 -12.67
CA SER A 158 -16.57 -5.85 -12.07
C SER A 158 -17.59 -6.58 -11.17
N LYS A 159 -17.60 -7.92 -11.19
CA LYS A 159 -18.38 -8.72 -10.24
C LYS A 159 -17.80 -8.66 -8.83
N GLN A 160 -16.49 -8.49 -8.73
CA GLN A 160 -15.72 -8.48 -7.49
C GLN A 160 -15.33 -7.07 -7.03
N LEU A 161 -15.33 -6.07 -7.92
CA LEU A 161 -15.00 -4.69 -7.60
C LEU A 161 -16.23 -3.78 -7.76
N ALA A 162 -16.33 -2.82 -6.84
CA ALA A 162 -17.35 -1.78 -6.94
C ALA A 162 -16.75 -0.43 -6.53
N PHE A 163 -16.92 0.60 -7.35
CA PHE A 163 -16.61 1.97 -6.97
C PHE A 163 -17.44 2.37 -5.76
N ARG A 164 -16.78 2.96 -4.79
CA ARG A 164 -17.37 3.57 -3.59
C ARG A 164 -17.32 5.07 -3.68
N GLU A 165 -16.17 5.57 -4.14
CA GLU A 165 -15.89 7.00 -4.22
C GLU A 165 -14.95 7.28 -5.39
N ALA A 166 -15.07 8.45 -5.99
CA ALA A 166 -14.09 9.01 -6.93
C ALA A 166 -14.13 10.55 -6.77
N GLU A 167 -12.97 11.14 -6.55
CA GLU A 167 -12.82 12.57 -6.31
C GLU A 167 -11.60 13.14 -7.04
N LEU A 168 -11.77 14.29 -7.66
CA LEU A 168 -10.68 15.04 -8.28
C LEU A 168 -10.03 15.96 -7.24
N ILE A 169 -8.74 15.74 -6.96
CA ILE A 169 -7.97 16.50 -5.98
C ILE A 169 -6.77 17.13 -6.71
N GLY A 170 -6.90 18.39 -7.08
CA GLY A 170 -5.93 19.06 -7.94
C GLY A 170 -5.79 18.33 -9.28
N GLN A 171 -4.62 17.78 -9.55
CA GLN A 171 -4.31 17.00 -10.75
C GLN A 171 -4.31 15.48 -10.50
N ARG A 172 -4.94 15.01 -9.42
CA ARG A 172 -5.05 13.57 -9.07
C ARG A 172 -6.50 13.18 -8.92
N ILE A 173 -6.82 11.94 -9.24
CA ILE A 173 -8.12 11.35 -8.93
C ILE A 173 -7.94 10.33 -7.83
N ARG A 174 -8.57 10.53 -6.67
CA ARG A 174 -8.70 9.48 -5.67
C ARG A 174 -9.88 8.59 -6.02
N ILE A 175 -9.63 7.30 -6.02
CA ILE A 175 -10.64 6.27 -6.28
C ILE A 175 -10.64 5.31 -5.09
N VAL A 176 -11.82 5.05 -4.54
CA VAL A 176 -12.04 4.00 -3.53
C VAL A 176 -12.89 2.89 -4.12
N LEU A 177 -12.36 1.68 -4.09
CA LEU A 177 -13.01 0.47 -4.59
C LEU A 177 -13.22 -0.51 -3.44
N GLY A 178 -14.45 -0.95 -3.25
CA GLY A 178 -14.74 -2.08 -2.36
C GLY A 178 -14.54 -3.40 -3.10
N VAL A 179 -13.89 -4.36 -2.44
CA VAL A 179 -13.71 -5.73 -2.93
C VAL A 179 -14.85 -6.58 -2.38
N LYS A 180 -15.57 -7.27 -3.27
CA LYS A 180 -16.64 -8.22 -2.91
C LYS A 180 -16.02 -9.60 -2.78
N ARG A 181 -16.30 -10.24 -1.68
CA ARG A 181 -15.97 -11.65 -1.42
C ARG A 181 -17.01 -12.59 -2.02
#